data_74d497070e96c492266285b410e5380f
#
_entry.id   74d497070e96c492266285b410e5380f
#
_cell.length_a   1.000
_cell.length_b   1.000
_cell.length_c   1.000
_cell.angle_alpha   90.00
_cell.angle_beta   90.00
_cell.angle_gamma   90.00
#
_symmetry.space_group_name_H-M   'P 1'
#
loop_
_entity.id
_entity.type
_entity.pdbx_description
1 polymer ?
#
loop_
_entity_poly.entity_id
_entity_poly.type
_entity_poly.pdbx_seq_one_letter_code
_entity_poly.pdbx_strand_id
1 'polypeptide(L)'
;MSISIRIRVPGTSANCGAGFDSLGLACSIYNDLELTLLEEERLAIEITGEGAENIPRDGRNIVWKSVQYLLEKAGEKEHFRGAVIRMENNVPLSRGLGSSATAIVSGLKAANVILGSPFNRQKLLQFATKIEGHPDNVAPALFGGFTVSTSSSARVDCFSFMPKLRMKLVVAVPDFPLSTRAARQVLPEKV
;
A
#
# COMPACT_ATOMS: atom_id res chain seq x y z
N MET A 1 4.06 -14.19 -24.15
CA MET A 1 5.19 -13.80 -23.28
C MET A 1 4.61 -13.23 -22.00
N SER A 2 4.90 -13.81 -20.85
CA SER A 2 4.49 -13.24 -19.55
C SER A 2 5.34 -12.01 -19.23
N ILE A 3 4.70 -10.87 -18.97
CA ILE A 3 5.36 -9.62 -18.56
C ILE A 3 5.50 -9.64 -17.04
N SER A 4 6.73 -9.52 -16.56
CA SER A 4 7.04 -9.33 -15.13
C SER A 4 7.36 -7.86 -14.86
N ILE A 5 6.79 -7.28 -13.80
CA ILE A 5 7.01 -5.89 -13.39
C ILE A 5 7.50 -5.85 -11.95
N ARG A 6 8.59 -5.12 -11.72
CA ARG A 6 9.08 -4.83 -10.37
C ARG A 6 8.68 -3.43 -9.95
N ILE A 7 8.07 -3.33 -8.76
CA ILE A 7 7.63 -2.07 -8.14
C ILE A 7 8.30 -1.94 -6.77
N ARG A 8 8.81 -0.74 -6.49
CA ARG A 8 9.33 -0.35 -5.17
C ARG A 8 8.42 0.68 -4.55
N VAL A 9 7.97 0.45 -3.31
CA VAL A 9 7.04 1.32 -2.60
C VAL A 9 7.59 1.66 -1.22
N PRO A 10 7.61 2.95 -0.83
CA PRO A 10 8.12 3.38 0.47
C PRO A 10 7.18 3.00 1.60
N GLY A 11 7.75 2.69 2.76
CA GLY A 11 7.04 2.72 4.03
C GLY A 11 6.56 4.12 4.34
N THR A 12 5.57 4.24 5.22
CA THR A 12 4.91 5.52 5.50
C THR A 12 4.66 5.72 6.98
N SER A 13 4.68 6.97 7.42
CA SER A 13 4.18 7.36 8.73
C SER A 13 2.97 8.28 8.55
N ALA A 14 1.92 8.05 9.30
CA ALA A 14 0.65 8.76 9.19
C ALA A 14 0.35 9.60 10.42
N ASN A 15 -0.70 10.41 10.31
CA ASN A 15 -1.25 11.27 11.36
C ASN A 15 -0.34 12.43 11.80
N CYS A 16 0.97 12.28 11.90
CA CYS A 16 1.92 13.34 12.29
C CYS A 16 1.43 14.22 13.46
N GLY A 17 0.89 13.60 14.52
CA GLY A 17 0.24 14.29 15.63
C GLY A 17 -1.19 14.72 15.31
N ALA A 18 -1.44 16.01 15.16
CA ALA A 18 -2.78 16.57 14.97
C ALA A 18 -3.40 16.34 13.56
N GLY A 19 -2.66 15.74 12.63
CA GLY A 19 -3.14 15.49 11.26
C GLY A 19 -3.86 14.16 11.06
N PHE A 20 -4.66 13.75 12.04
CA PHE A 20 -5.38 12.48 12.05
C PHE A 20 -6.13 12.21 10.75
N ASP A 21 -5.86 11.02 10.15
CA ASP A 21 -6.40 10.55 8.86
C ASP A 21 -6.12 11.47 7.65
N SER A 22 -5.36 12.56 7.83
CA SER A 22 -5.11 13.55 6.78
C SER A 22 -3.64 13.67 6.39
N LEU A 23 -2.73 13.66 7.37
CA LEU A 23 -1.31 13.85 7.11
C LEU A 23 -0.58 12.53 6.98
N GLY A 24 0.29 12.45 5.97
CA GLY A 24 1.14 11.29 5.75
C GLY A 24 2.53 11.67 5.24
N LEU A 25 3.48 10.78 5.45
CA LEU A 25 4.88 10.96 5.10
C LEU A 25 5.45 9.67 4.56
N ALA A 26 6.14 9.73 3.42
CA ALA A 26 6.91 8.62 2.88
C ALA A 26 8.29 8.55 3.54
N CYS A 27 8.68 7.36 3.99
CA CYS A 27 9.96 7.08 4.63
C CYS A 27 10.94 6.42 3.64
N SER A 28 12.26 6.60 3.87
CA SER A 28 13.29 5.99 3.03
C SER A 28 13.57 4.52 3.39
N ILE A 29 12.51 3.76 3.67
CA ILE A 29 12.51 2.31 3.81
C ILE A 29 11.50 1.76 2.81
N TYR A 30 11.78 0.66 2.12
CA TYR A 30 11.00 0.25 0.96
C TYR A 30 10.71 -1.24 0.97
N ASN A 31 9.52 -1.61 0.51
CA ASN A 31 9.24 -2.97 0.06
C ASN A 31 9.35 -3.05 -1.47
N ASP A 32 9.85 -4.16 -1.96
CA ASP A 32 9.90 -4.50 -3.37
C ASP A 32 8.86 -5.59 -3.68
N LEU A 33 8.17 -5.43 -4.80
CA LEU A 33 7.23 -6.39 -5.34
C LEU A 33 7.58 -6.71 -6.79
N GLU A 34 7.67 -7.98 -7.13
CA GLU A 34 7.65 -8.46 -8.50
C GLU A 34 6.33 -9.19 -8.75
N LEU A 35 5.62 -8.80 -9.81
CA LEU A 35 4.34 -9.37 -10.22
C LEU A 35 4.41 -9.85 -11.66
N THR A 36 3.98 -11.08 -11.88
CA THR A 36 3.68 -11.65 -13.20
C THR A 36 2.21 -12.10 -13.18
N LEU A 37 1.38 -11.59 -14.09
CA LEU A 37 0.01 -12.05 -14.25
C LEU A 37 -0.04 -13.30 -15.15
N LEU A 38 -0.94 -14.23 -14.84
CA LEU A 38 -1.12 -15.49 -15.54
C LEU A 38 -2.58 -15.64 -16.00
N GLU A 39 -2.77 -16.17 -17.22
CA GLU A 39 -4.10 -16.51 -17.73
C GLU A 39 -4.64 -17.79 -17.06
N GLU A 40 -3.74 -18.69 -16.65
CA GLU A 40 -4.07 -19.92 -15.92
C GLU A 40 -4.42 -19.64 -14.44
N GLU A 41 -5.28 -20.46 -13.86
CA GLU A 41 -5.64 -20.38 -12.43
C GLU A 41 -4.52 -20.99 -11.55
N ARG A 42 -3.50 -20.16 -11.33
CA ARG A 42 -2.34 -20.52 -10.52
C ARG A 42 -1.88 -19.32 -9.70
N LEU A 43 -1.77 -19.48 -8.39
CA LEU A 43 -1.23 -18.47 -7.50
C LEU A 43 0.02 -19.00 -6.81
N ALA A 44 1.17 -18.35 -7.04
CA ALA A 44 2.42 -18.64 -6.35
C ALA A 44 2.92 -17.36 -5.68
N ILE A 45 3.14 -17.40 -4.36
CA ILE A 45 3.58 -16.23 -3.58
C ILE A 45 4.83 -16.60 -2.78
N GLU A 46 5.92 -15.93 -3.08
CA GLU A 46 7.20 -16.00 -2.37
C GLU A 46 7.39 -14.72 -1.56
N ILE A 47 7.74 -14.84 -0.28
CA ILE A 47 7.90 -13.69 0.61
C ILE A 47 9.19 -13.86 1.39
N THR A 48 10.00 -12.80 1.42
CA THR A 48 11.23 -12.70 2.20
C THR A 48 11.23 -11.43 3.04
N GLY A 49 12.10 -11.37 4.05
CA GLY A 49 12.26 -10.21 4.92
C GLY A 49 11.23 -10.13 6.06
N GLU A 50 10.88 -8.93 6.46
CA GLU A 50 10.05 -8.63 7.62
C GLU A 50 8.68 -9.30 7.58
N GLY A 51 8.39 -10.12 8.61
CA GLY A 51 7.11 -10.79 8.81
C GLY A 51 6.76 -11.85 7.78
N ALA A 52 7.72 -12.34 7.01
CA ALA A 52 7.49 -13.31 5.93
C ALA A 52 6.78 -14.59 6.38
N GLU A 53 6.97 -15.00 7.65
CA GLU A 53 6.35 -16.16 8.27
C GLU A 53 4.85 -15.96 8.58
N ASN A 54 4.42 -14.69 8.77
CA ASN A 54 3.06 -14.35 9.22
C ASN A 54 2.15 -13.89 8.06
N ILE A 55 2.71 -13.61 6.88
CA ILE A 55 1.94 -13.11 5.75
C ILE A 55 1.39 -14.30 4.94
N PRO A 56 0.08 -14.33 4.65
CA PRO A 56 -0.54 -15.39 3.86
C PRO A 56 0.09 -15.54 2.46
N ARG A 57 0.32 -16.79 2.03
CA ARG A 57 0.79 -17.13 0.68
C ARG A 57 -0.30 -17.70 -0.22
N ASP A 58 -1.53 -17.32 0.03
CA ASP A 58 -2.73 -17.77 -0.69
C ASP A 58 -3.64 -16.59 -1.07
N GLY A 59 -4.87 -16.87 -1.48
CA GLY A 59 -5.86 -15.87 -1.85
C GLY A 59 -6.20 -14.81 -0.78
N ARG A 60 -5.78 -15.00 0.47
CA ARG A 60 -5.92 -14.03 1.56
C ARG A 60 -4.87 -12.93 1.54
N ASN A 61 -3.81 -13.09 0.76
CA ASN A 61 -2.73 -12.10 0.65
C ASN A 61 -3.27 -10.75 0.15
N ILE A 62 -2.89 -9.67 0.83
CA ILE A 62 -3.43 -8.33 0.53
C ILE A 62 -2.92 -7.78 -0.82
N VAL A 63 -1.71 -8.14 -1.24
CA VAL A 63 -1.19 -7.78 -2.57
C VAL A 63 -2.07 -8.43 -3.65
N TRP A 64 -2.33 -9.75 -3.53
CA TRP A 64 -3.17 -10.46 -4.48
C TRP A 64 -4.60 -9.90 -4.51
N LYS A 65 -5.19 -9.63 -3.37
CA LYS A 65 -6.52 -8.98 -3.30
C LYS A 65 -6.54 -7.62 -4.01
N SER A 66 -5.46 -6.84 -3.85
CA SER A 66 -5.34 -5.54 -4.52
C SER A 66 -5.18 -5.68 -6.05
N VAL A 67 -4.41 -6.68 -6.49
CA VAL A 67 -4.30 -7.04 -7.91
C VAL A 67 -5.66 -7.44 -8.47
N GLN A 68 -6.36 -8.37 -7.82
CA GLN A 68 -7.69 -8.82 -8.23
C GLN A 68 -8.71 -7.67 -8.30
N TYR A 69 -8.66 -6.76 -7.31
CA TYR A 69 -9.53 -5.58 -7.29
C TYR A 69 -9.29 -4.70 -8.52
N LEU A 70 -8.03 -4.46 -8.88
CA LEU A 70 -7.70 -3.66 -10.07
C LEU A 70 -8.11 -4.37 -11.36
N LEU A 71 -7.84 -5.67 -11.49
CA LEU A 71 -8.27 -6.48 -12.64
C LEU A 71 -9.78 -6.42 -12.82
N GLU A 72 -10.56 -6.50 -11.74
CA GLU A 72 -12.03 -6.33 -11.77
C GLU A 72 -12.43 -4.95 -12.30
N LYS A 73 -11.77 -3.88 -11.85
CA LYS A 73 -12.04 -2.51 -12.30
C LYS A 73 -11.63 -2.24 -13.74
N ALA A 74 -10.66 -2.99 -14.25
CA ALA A 74 -10.20 -2.93 -15.63
C ALA A 74 -11.00 -3.85 -16.58
N GLY A 75 -11.84 -4.74 -16.04
CA GLY A 75 -12.57 -5.75 -16.85
C GLY A 75 -11.69 -6.93 -17.29
N GLU A 76 -10.53 -7.12 -16.67
CA GLU A 76 -9.52 -8.12 -17.07
C GLU A 76 -9.46 -9.35 -16.13
N LYS A 77 -10.38 -9.46 -15.17
CA LYS A 77 -10.37 -10.52 -14.16
C LYS A 77 -10.53 -11.92 -14.75
N GLU A 78 -11.30 -12.06 -15.82
CA GLU A 78 -11.51 -13.34 -16.49
C GLU A 78 -10.33 -13.72 -17.40
N HIS A 79 -9.57 -12.73 -17.86
CA HIS A 79 -8.36 -12.95 -18.66
C HIS A 79 -7.16 -13.35 -17.78
N PHE A 80 -6.95 -12.66 -16.67
CA PHE A 80 -5.87 -12.97 -15.73
C PHE A 80 -6.44 -13.61 -14.46
N ARG A 81 -6.34 -14.96 -14.39
CA ARG A 81 -6.89 -15.76 -13.28
C ARG A 81 -5.87 -16.15 -12.23
N GLY A 82 -4.58 -15.92 -12.51
CA GLY A 82 -3.49 -16.28 -11.63
C GLY A 82 -2.36 -15.26 -11.61
N ALA A 83 -1.38 -15.51 -10.74
CA ALA A 83 -0.18 -14.69 -10.64
C ALA A 83 1.01 -15.45 -10.02
N VAL A 84 2.22 -15.00 -10.36
CA VAL A 84 3.43 -15.20 -9.56
C VAL A 84 3.78 -13.89 -8.91
N ILE A 85 3.89 -13.89 -7.57
CA ILE A 85 4.18 -12.73 -6.74
C ILE A 85 5.43 -13.01 -5.92
N ARG A 86 6.44 -12.14 -6.01
CA ARG A 86 7.60 -12.15 -5.13
C ARG A 86 7.65 -10.86 -4.34
N MET A 87 7.73 -10.98 -3.02
CA MET A 87 7.74 -9.86 -2.07
C MET A 87 9.05 -9.87 -1.29
N GLU A 88 9.74 -8.74 -1.28
CA GLU A 88 10.88 -8.48 -0.40
C GLU A 88 10.49 -7.36 0.55
N ASN A 89 10.20 -7.73 1.80
CA ASN A 89 9.69 -6.82 2.80
C ASN A 89 10.82 -6.31 3.72
N ASN A 90 11.00 -5.00 3.74
CA ASN A 90 11.92 -4.35 4.67
C ASN A 90 11.16 -3.41 5.63
N VAL A 91 9.88 -3.15 5.36
CA VAL A 91 9.01 -2.33 6.21
C VAL A 91 8.42 -3.22 7.31
N PRO A 92 8.72 -2.94 8.61
CA PRO A 92 8.22 -3.74 9.72
C PRO A 92 6.69 -3.80 9.78
N LEU A 93 6.16 -5.01 10.05
CA LEU A 93 4.73 -5.24 10.18
C LEU A 93 4.19 -4.69 11.51
N SER A 94 3.01 -4.04 11.46
CA SER A 94 2.28 -3.60 12.67
C SER A 94 3.11 -2.69 13.60
N ARG A 95 3.94 -1.84 13.02
CA ARG A 95 4.82 -0.89 13.73
C ARG A 95 4.57 0.57 13.35
N GLY A 96 3.42 0.89 12.78
CA GLY A 96 3.08 2.25 12.37
C GLY A 96 3.84 2.76 11.13
N LEU A 97 4.50 1.87 10.37
CA LEU A 97 5.25 2.22 9.16
C LEU A 97 4.52 1.89 7.84
N GLY A 98 3.21 1.69 7.88
CA GLY A 98 2.38 1.57 6.70
C GLY A 98 2.64 0.32 5.85
N SER A 99 3.03 -0.81 6.45
CA SER A 99 3.31 -2.04 5.71
C SER A 99 2.11 -2.55 4.91
N SER A 100 0.87 -2.43 5.42
CA SER A 100 -0.36 -2.74 4.68
C SER A 100 -0.51 -1.83 3.45
N ALA A 101 -0.34 -0.53 3.64
CA ALA A 101 -0.42 0.46 2.56
C ALA A 101 0.62 0.21 1.46
N THR A 102 1.86 -0.16 1.82
CA THR A 102 2.89 -0.53 0.82
C THR A 102 2.46 -1.74 0.00
N ALA A 103 1.88 -2.76 0.62
CA ALA A 103 1.41 -3.96 -0.05
C ALA A 103 0.23 -3.66 -0.99
N ILE A 104 -0.76 -2.88 -0.55
CA ILE A 104 -1.91 -2.47 -1.37
C ILE A 104 -1.45 -1.66 -2.58
N VAL A 105 -0.64 -0.63 -2.35
CA VAL A 105 -0.16 0.27 -3.42
C VAL A 105 0.72 -0.48 -4.42
N SER A 106 1.59 -1.38 -3.95
CA SER A 106 2.45 -2.17 -4.85
C SER A 106 1.62 -3.09 -5.75
N GLY A 107 0.63 -3.80 -5.22
CA GLY A 107 -0.27 -4.65 -5.98
C GLY A 107 -1.06 -3.88 -7.03
N LEU A 108 -1.72 -2.79 -6.63
CA LEU A 108 -2.47 -1.92 -7.56
C LEU A 108 -1.56 -1.34 -8.65
N LYS A 109 -0.40 -0.82 -8.27
CA LYS A 109 0.52 -0.18 -9.23
C LYS A 109 1.12 -1.17 -10.21
N ALA A 110 1.54 -2.36 -9.73
CA ALA A 110 2.12 -3.40 -10.59
C ALA A 110 1.09 -3.89 -11.63
N ALA A 111 -0.11 -4.23 -11.19
CA ALA A 111 -1.18 -4.65 -12.09
C ALA A 111 -1.56 -3.53 -13.09
N ASN A 112 -1.66 -2.29 -12.64
CA ASN A 112 -1.94 -1.15 -13.51
C ASN A 112 -0.88 -0.99 -14.63
N VAL A 113 0.41 -1.14 -14.29
CA VAL A 113 1.50 -1.04 -15.28
C VAL A 113 1.44 -2.19 -16.28
N ILE A 114 1.20 -3.44 -15.85
CA ILE A 114 1.07 -4.60 -16.73
C ILE A 114 -0.06 -4.39 -17.75
N LEU A 115 -1.17 -3.77 -17.33
CA LEU A 115 -2.32 -3.47 -18.19
C LEU A 115 -2.13 -2.20 -19.07
N GLY A 116 -0.92 -1.63 -19.14
CA GLY A 116 -0.66 -0.40 -19.91
C GLY A 116 -1.13 0.88 -19.21
N SER A 117 -1.30 0.86 -17.91
CA SER A 117 -1.67 2.01 -17.06
C SER A 117 -3.04 2.65 -17.37
N PRO A 118 -4.13 1.87 -17.42
CA PRO A 118 -5.48 2.40 -17.71
C PRO A 118 -5.97 3.39 -16.64
N PHE A 119 -5.43 3.35 -15.43
CA PHE A 119 -5.81 4.25 -14.34
C PHE A 119 -4.69 5.22 -13.98
N ASN A 120 -5.02 6.50 -13.83
CA ASN A 120 -4.10 7.51 -13.35
C ASN A 120 -3.86 7.38 -11.83
N ARG A 121 -2.86 8.11 -11.30
CA ARG A 121 -2.50 8.05 -9.87
C ARG A 121 -3.65 8.43 -8.95
N GLN A 122 -4.49 9.38 -9.33
CA GLN A 122 -5.65 9.80 -8.53
C GLN A 122 -6.68 8.67 -8.41
N LYS A 123 -6.90 7.93 -9.48
CA LYS A 123 -7.79 6.77 -9.46
C LYS A 123 -7.22 5.61 -8.64
N LEU A 124 -5.91 5.39 -8.73
CA LEU A 124 -5.23 4.40 -7.88
C LEU A 124 -5.31 4.77 -6.40
N LEU A 125 -5.21 6.08 -6.04
CA LEU A 125 -5.42 6.54 -4.67
C LEU A 125 -6.82 6.21 -4.16
N GLN A 126 -7.87 6.45 -4.97
CA GLN A 126 -9.25 6.10 -4.62
C GLN A 126 -9.39 4.59 -4.36
N PHE A 127 -8.79 3.76 -5.21
CA PHE A 127 -8.79 2.30 -5.04
C PHE A 127 -8.06 1.88 -3.77
N ALA A 128 -6.85 2.40 -3.55
CA ALA A 128 -6.05 2.10 -2.38
C ALA A 128 -6.76 2.52 -1.08
N THR A 129 -7.33 3.74 -1.05
CA THR A 129 -8.10 4.23 0.10
C THR A 129 -9.33 3.37 0.38
N LYS A 130 -10.01 2.88 -0.67
CA LYS A 130 -11.16 2.00 -0.49
C LYS A 130 -10.78 0.66 0.13
N ILE A 131 -9.60 0.13 -0.19
CA ILE A 131 -9.09 -1.15 0.35
C ILE A 131 -8.59 -0.96 1.78
N GLU A 132 -7.83 0.10 2.06
CA GLU A 132 -7.22 0.38 3.37
C GLU A 132 -8.20 0.97 4.38
N GLY A 133 -9.16 1.76 3.90
CA GLY A 133 -10.16 2.47 4.72
C GLY A 133 -9.84 3.94 4.99
N HIS A 134 -8.58 4.36 4.84
CA HIS A 134 -8.13 5.75 5.06
C HIS A 134 -6.95 6.10 4.13
N PRO A 135 -6.76 7.40 3.76
CA PRO A 135 -5.78 7.81 2.76
C PRO A 135 -4.38 8.06 3.31
N ASP A 136 -4.21 8.30 4.59
CA ASP A 136 -3.04 8.87 5.25
C ASP A 136 -1.73 8.05 5.08
N ASN A 137 -1.83 6.72 4.90
CA ASN A 137 -0.70 5.84 4.58
C ASN A 137 -0.60 5.56 3.07
N VAL A 138 -1.71 5.29 2.39
CA VAL A 138 -1.65 4.94 0.96
C VAL A 138 -1.31 6.13 0.06
N ALA A 139 -1.65 7.36 0.48
CA ALA A 139 -1.28 8.56 -0.26
C ALA A 139 0.24 8.76 -0.31
N PRO A 140 0.99 8.81 0.80
CA PRO A 140 2.44 8.95 0.73
C PRO A 140 3.12 7.71 0.12
N ALA A 141 2.57 6.50 0.26
CA ALA A 141 3.07 5.32 -0.43
C ALA A 141 3.00 5.45 -1.97
N LEU A 142 1.95 6.11 -2.47
CA LEU A 142 1.72 6.27 -3.91
C LEU A 142 2.39 7.52 -4.50
N PHE A 143 2.38 8.65 -3.79
CA PHE A 143 2.86 9.94 -4.29
C PHE A 143 4.28 10.29 -3.82
N GLY A 144 4.72 9.74 -2.69
CA GLY A 144 5.97 10.13 -2.03
C GLY A 144 5.87 11.45 -1.27
N GLY A 145 6.94 11.83 -0.56
CA GLY A 145 7.04 13.09 0.16
C GLY A 145 6.10 13.20 1.36
N PHE A 146 5.73 14.43 1.70
CA PHE A 146 4.64 14.75 2.59
C PHE A 146 3.32 14.81 1.81
N THR A 147 2.26 14.29 2.40
CA THR A 147 0.93 14.32 1.81
C THR A 147 -0.09 14.92 2.78
N VAL A 148 -0.97 15.72 2.22
CA VAL A 148 -2.19 16.17 2.88
C VAL A 148 -3.35 15.60 2.09
N SER A 149 -4.17 14.78 2.73
CA SER A 149 -5.27 14.07 2.08
C SER A 149 -6.60 14.41 2.74
N THR A 150 -7.64 14.46 1.95
CA THR A 150 -9.02 14.53 2.43
C THR A 150 -9.82 13.41 1.78
N SER A 151 -10.70 12.80 2.55
CA SER A 151 -11.55 11.71 2.08
C SER A 151 -13.00 11.99 2.41
N SER A 152 -13.84 11.86 1.40
CA SER A 152 -15.30 11.85 1.54
C SER A 152 -15.88 10.57 0.94
N SER A 153 -17.16 10.31 1.12
CA SER A 153 -17.83 9.14 0.51
C SER A 153 -17.70 9.06 -1.01
N ALA A 154 -17.51 10.20 -1.68
CA ALA A 154 -17.48 10.28 -3.14
C ALA A 154 -16.07 10.48 -3.71
N ARG A 155 -15.14 11.05 -2.93
CA ARG A 155 -13.84 11.50 -3.46
C ARG A 155 -12.74 11.46 -2.41
N VAL A 156 -11.54 11.13 -2.87
CA VAL A 156 -10.29 11.28 -2.12
C VAL A 156 -9.41 12.25 -2.86
N ASP A 157 -8.99 13.34 -2.23
CA ASP A 157 -8.04 14.30 -2.79
C ASP A 157 -6.73 14.24 -2.00
N CYS A 158 -5.63 14.46 -2.69
CA CYS A 158 -4.30 14.46 -2.10
C CYS A 158 -3.45 15.55 -2.73
N PHE A 159 -2.80 16.32 -1.88
CA PHE A 159 -1.70 17.19 -2.23
C PHE A 159 -0.41 16.62 -1.67
N SER A 160 0.63 16.48 -2.51
CA SER A 160 1.95 16.00 -2.09
C SER A 160 3.02 17.04 -2.36
N PHE A 161 3.99 17.14 -1.47
CA PHE A 161 5.14 18.04 -1.63
C PHE A 161 6.41 17.45 -1.00
N MET A 162 7.55 17.87 -1.54
CA MET A 162 8.86 17.57 -0.95
C MET A 162 9.33 18.75 -0.12
N PRO A 163 9.71 18.55 1.15
CA PRO A 163 10.28 19.62 1.97
C PRO A 163 11.52 20.21 1.31
N LYS A 164 11.66 21.53 1.31
CA LYS A 164 12.88 22.19 0.83
C LYS A 164 14.10 21.94 1.73
N LEU A 165 13.86 21.71 3.02
CA LEU A 165 14.90 21.40 3.99
C LEU A 165 15.14 19.90 4.02
N ARG A 166 16.41 19.50 4.13
CA ARG A 166 16.77 18.09 4.42
C ARG A 166 16.40 17.80 5.86
N MET A 167 15.45 16.92 6.05
CA MET A 167 15.04 16.44 7.37
C MET A 167 15.57 15.03 7.61
N LYS A 168 16.02 14.79 8.84
CA LYS A 168 16.29 13.44 9.33
C LYS A 168 15.07 13.00 10.15
N LEU A 169 14.53 11.85 9.82
CA LEU A 169 13.45 11.24 10.56
C LEU A 169 14.04 10.18 11.49
N VAL A 170 13.65 10.24 12.75
CA VAL A 170 13.96 9.20 13.73
C VAL A 170 12.64 8.53 14.08
N VAL A 171 12.56 7.23 13.85
CA VAL A 171 11.39 6.43 14.15
C VAL A 171 11.70 5.49 15.30
N ALA A 172 10.94 5.58 16.38
CA ALA A 172 11.00 4.61 17.45
C ALA A 172 10.05 3.44 17.10
N VAL A 173 10.61 2.27 16.93
CA VAL A 173 9.86 1.04 16.63
C VAL A 173 9.76 0.22 17.91
N PRO A 174 8.57 0.07 18.53
CA PRO A 174 8.43 -0.71 19.74
C PRO A 174 8.57 -2.22 19.46
N ASP A 175 9.02 -2.98 20.47
CA ASP A 175 9.15 -4.44 20.36
C ASP A 175 7.79 -5.17 20.34
N PHE A 176 6.72 -4.49 20.71
CA PHE A 176 5.36 -5.05 20.71
C PHE A 176 4.56 -4.60 19.47
N PRO A 177 3.65 -5.43 18.93
CA PRO A 177 2.78 -5.04 17.84
C PRO A 177 1.70 -4.07 18.32
N LEU A 178 1.45 -3.01 17.54
CA LEU A 178 0.35 -2.06 17.78
C LEU A 178 -0.53 -2.00 16.55
N SER A 179 -1.75 -2.57 16.65
CA SER A 179 -2.70 -2.47 15.55
C SER A 179 -3.37 -1.09 15.53
N THR A 180 -3.57 -0.53 14.34
CA THR A 180 -4.31 0.73 14.13
C THR A 180 -5.70 0.67 14.75
N ARG A 181 -6.38 -0.49 14.66
CA ARG A 181 -7.71 -0.70 15.24
C ARG A 181 -7.69 -0.56 16.76
N ALA A 182 -6.73 -1.19 17.45
CA ALA A 182 -6.61 -1.09 18.91
C ALA A 182 -6.26 0.34 19.35
N ALA A 183 -5.36 1.02 18.62
CA ALA A 183 -5.01 2.40 18.89
C ALA A 183 -6.21 3.35 18.77
N ARG A 184 -7.07 3.15 17.74
CA ARG A 184 -8.30 3.96 17.55
C ARG A 184 -9.32 3.77 18.65
N GLN A 185 -9.41 2.59 19.28
CA GLN A 185 -10.40 2.30 20.34
C GLN A 185 -10.14 3.05 21.65
N VAL A 186 -8.91 3.54 21.87
CA VAL A 186 -8.55 4.28 23.08
C VAL A 186 -8.58 5.79 22.90
N LEU A 187 -8.85 6.28 21.69
CA LEU A 187 -9.01 7.70 21.43
C LEU A 187 -10.35 8.19 21.97
N PRO A 188 -10.40 9.39 22.57
CA PRO A 188 -11.66 9.99 23.02
C PRO A 188 -12.54 10.33 21.81
N GLU A 189 -13.87 10.19 21.96
CA GLU A 189 -14.84 10.54 20.92
C GLU A 189 -14.90 12.05 20.62
N LYS A 190 -14.48 12.86 21.57
CA LYS A 190 -14.44 14.32 21.47
C LYS A 190 -13.13 14.85 22.05
N VAL A 191 -12.54 15.81 21.39
CA VAL A 191 -11.38 16.58 21.83
C VAL A 191 -11.82 18.02 22.12
#